data_d20de9c042ce4c25953f185aa5af6357
#
_entry.id   d20de9c042ce4c25953f185aa5af6357
#
_cell.length_a   1.000
_cell.length_b   1.000
_cell.length_c   1.000
_cell.angle_alpha   90.00
_cell.angle_beta   90.00
_cell.angle_gamma   90.00
#
_symmetry.space_group_name_H-M   'P 1'
#
loop_
_entity.id
_entity.type
_entity.pdbx_description
1 polymer ?
#
loop_
_entity_poly.entity_id
_entity_poly.type
_entity_poly.pdbx_seq_one_letter_code
_entity_poly.pdbx_strand_id
1 'polypeptide(L)'
;MGSRRPQCSTSRLHTSTADRTNSGNVEISKETNGVQQSKPNSSPVAKILFLDGVRGTAVIFVVTQHTGYMHDIFMGAVGVDAFFVLSSFLLTMIFMKKSTKLFAESASYRKWGYTLADYFSKRFFRVYPLFALLSIALWLMPFEYKQRYYLVKQPEDFNLFQTLTFHPEHRHYLMWTLPLEISYYFILPAFVLAVLKLGRFWWLSFVPLYVWVIHEGLYTTRDNFYRQPLSMHLPTFVAGSMAAVIFVKLEAWIKATGFKFRTLHVVALRVVEAVLIAAYLSVVFRGLFFNWLGLSLPPSTRYIMPFTSVKLSLLIIIEMLQPSTVSQIFEWVVLRYLGKISFSVYLLHVFVIFTPPIKQMTNYYDKTFAVFGLVILLATTSYYLVEYPSQLLAQRLSRLFNALGSYEYEKCHSDTEDSDDSDTTKSSANLLVR
;
A
#
# COMPACT_ATOMS: atom_id res chain seq x y z
N MET A 1 22.18 -26.89 -31.27
CA MET A 1 21.19 -26.16 -30.43
C MET A 1 21.09 -26.88 -29.10
N GLY A 2 21.86 -26.45 -28.11
CA GLY A 2 21.97 -27.14 -26.80
C GLY A 2 21.01 -26.48 -25.81
N SER A 3 20.07 -27.25 -25.32
CA SER A 3 19.17 -26.92 -24.23
C SER A 3 19.97 -26.76 -22.92
N ARG A 4 20.16 -25.54 -22.45
CA ARG A 4 20.73 -25.30 -21.12
C ARG A 4 19.65 -25.51 -20.05
N ARG A 5 19.82 -26.54 -19.24
CA ARG A 5 19.03 -26.77 -18.01
C ARG A 5 19.39 -25.71 -16.97
N PRO A 6 18.44 -25.21 -16.15
CA PRO A 6 18.75 -24.30 -15.04
C PRO A 6 19.52 -25.04 -13.96
N GLN A 7 20.70 -24.54 -13.57
CA GLN A 7 21.48 -25.02 -12.44
C GLN A 7 20.85 -24.57 -11.13
N CYS A 8 20.54 -25.54 -10.26
CA CYS A 8 20.18 -25.31 -8.87
C CYS A 8 21.48 -25.26 -8.05
N SER A 9 21.83 -24.10 -7.47
CA SER A 9 23.03 -23.96 -6.66
C SER A 9 22.77 -24.42 -5.23
N THR A 10 23.45 -25.49 -4.82
CA THR A 10 23.46 -26.01 -3.44
C THR A 10 24.55 -25.34 -2.62
N SER A 11 24.18 -24.59 -1.58
CA SER A 11 25.09 -24.19 -0.51
C SER A 11 24.96 -25.18 0.65
N ARG A 12 26.03 -25.92 0.92
CA ARG A 12 26.12 -26.85 2.06
C ARG A 12 26.22 -26.08 3.36
N LEU A 13 25.32 -26.36 4.29
CA LEU A 13 25.49 -26.07 5.71
C LEU A 13 25.88 -27.36 6.44
N HIS A 14 27.06 -27.35 7.02
CA HIS A 14 27.50 -28.41 7.93
C HIS A 14 26.72 -28.37 9.24
N THR A 15 25.96 -29.39 9.54
CA THR A 15 25.45 -29.66 10.90
C THR A 15 26.22 -30.79 11.53
N SER A 16 26.85 -30.49 12.66
CA SER A 16 27.55 -31.46 13.53
C SER A 16 26.47 -32.20 14.38
N THR A 17 26.52 -33.50 14.27
CA THR A 17 25.80 -34.46 15.13
C THR A 17 26.53 -34.64 16.46
N ALA A 18 25.79 -34.59 17.57
CA ALA A 18 26.18 -35.19 18.85
C ALA A 18 24.97 -35.87 19.50
N ASP A 19 25.13 -37.17 19.64
CA ASP A 19 24.29 -38.13 20.34
C ASP A 19 24.16 -37.84 21.84
N ARG A 20 22.97 -38.11 22.44
CA ARG A 20 22.85 -38.97 23.61
C ARG A 20 21.41 -39.09 24.14
N THR A 21 21.01 -40.32 24.20
CA THR A 21 19.94 -40.92 25.00
C THR A 21 19.97 -40.53 26.48
N ASN A 22 18.83 -40.26 27.12
CA ASN A 22 18.42 -41.00 28.31
C ASN A 22 16.95 -40.75 28.70
N SER A 23 16.30 -41.83 29.08
CA SER A 23 14.95 -41.94 29.65
C SER A 23 14.94 -41.60 31.13
N GLY A 24 13.80 -41.04 31.62
CA GLY A 24 13.54 -40.92 33.03
C GLY A 24 12.21 -40.22 33.31
N ASN A 25 11.22 -41.01 33.70
CA ASN A 25 9.98 -40.54 34.37
C ASN A 25 10.31 -39.74 35.62
N VAL A 26 9.45 -38.82 36.03
CA VAL A 26 8.82 -38.69 37.36
C VAL A 26 8.13 -37.32 37.57
N GLU A 27 6.86 -37.40 37.90
CA GLU A 27 6.04 -36.60 38.86
C GLU A 27 5.75 -35.12 38.71
N ILE A 28 4.46 -34.94 38.92
CA ILE A 28 3.63 -33.73 39.08
C ILE A 28 4.00 -33.00 40.38
N SER A 29 4.25 -31.72 40.32
CA SER A 29 3.92 -30.82 41.44
C SER A 29 3.47 -29.45 40.90
N LYS A 30 2.28 -29.05 41.32
CA LYS A 30 1.68 -27.74 41.16
C LYS A 30 2.42 -26.74 42.03
N GLU A 31 2.99 -25.70 41.45
CA GLU A 31 3.24 -24.45 42.15
C GLU A 31 2.79 -23.26 41.30
N THR A 32 1.80 -22.58 41.80
CA THR A 32 1.28 -21.29 41.37
C THR A 32 2.28 -20.21 41.74
N ASN A 33 3.00 -19.64 40.74
CA ASN A 33 3.64 -18.36 40.94
C ASN A 33 3.25 -17.42 39.79
N GLY A 34 2.53 -16.35 40.15
CA GLY A 34 2.08 -15.33 39.24
C GLY A 34 3.26 -14.55 38.63
N VAL A 35 3.61 -14.92 37.39
CA VAL A 35 4.46 -14.09 36.54
C VAL A 35 3.53 -13.20 35.74
N GLN A 36 3.56 -11.90 36.05
CA GLN A 36 3.01 -10.87 35.19
C GLN A 36 3.64 -11.01 33.80
N GLN A 37 2.90 -11.63 32.88
CA GLN A 37 3.24 -11.61 31.47
C GLN A 37 3.13 -10.17 30.98
N SER A 38 4.28 -9.52 30.78
CA SER A 38 4.37 -8.32 29.97
C SER A 38 3.70 -8.59 28.62
N LYS A 39 2.64 -7.82 28.30
CA LYS A 39 1.93 -7.91 27.02
C LYS A 39 2.95 -7.91 25.89
N PRO A 40 2.94 -8.93 25.00
CA PRO A 40 3.83 -8.93 23.85
C PRO A 40 3.47 -7.80 22.89
N ASN A 41 4.48 -7.12 22.40
CA ASN A 41 4.41 -6.09 21.38
C ASN A 41 3.34 -6.37 20.33
N SER A 42 2.54 -5.35 20.03
CA SER A 42 1.44 -5.31 19.08
C SER A 42 1.58 -6.31 17.92
N SER A 43 0.57 -7.19 17.78
CA SER A 43 0.54 -8.20 16.70
C SER A 43 0.67 -7.55 15.31
N PRO A 44 1.25 -8.22 14.31
CA PRO A 44 1.35 -7.70 12.94
C PRO A 44 0.01 -7.25 12.36
N VAL A 45 -1.10 -7.81 12.84
CA VAL A 45 -2.47 -7.47 12.42
C VAL A 45 -2.89 -6.07 12.90
N ALA A 46 -2.55 -5.68 14.13
CA ALA A 46 -2.88 -4.35 14.67
C ALA A 46 -2.20 -3.23 13.85
N LYS A 47 -0.97 -3.43 13.40
CA LYS A 47 -0.23 -2.45 12.61
C LYS A 47 -0.88 -2.12 11.26
N ILE A 48 -1.63 -3.05 10.67
CA ILE A 48 -2.31 -2.85 9.39
C ILE A 48 -3.65 -2.13 9.61
N LEU A 49 -4.33 -2.36 10.73
CA LEU A 49 -5.65 -1.77 11.04
C LEU A 49 -5.60 -0.25 11.11
N PHE A 50 -4.56 0.32 11.70
CA PHE A 50 -4.31 1.75 11.71
C PHE A 50 -4.28 2.36 10.29
N LEU A 51 -3.62 1.72 9.33
CA LEU A 51 -3.53 2.21 7.95
C LEU A 51 -4.88 2.20 7.22
N ASP A 52 -5.77 1.27 7.56
CA ASP A 52 -7.14 1.29 7.04
C ASP A 52 -7.92 2.48 7.59
N GLY A 53 -7.73 2.85 8.85
CA GLY A 53 -8.32 4.06 9.42
C GLY A 53 -7.81 5.35 8.77
N VAL A 54 -6.51 5.43 8.47
CA VAL A 54 -5.95 6.57 7.72
C VAL A 54 -6.58 6.68 6.33
N ARG A 55 -6.84 5.55 5.64
CA ARG A 55 -7.60 5.54 4.38
C ARG A 55 -9.03 6.05 4.56
N GLY A 56 -9.69 5.65 5.65
CA GLY A 56 -11.03 6.12 5.99
C GLY A 56 -11.08 7.64 6.17
N THR A 57 -10.10 8.20 6.86
CA THR A 57 -9.96 9.65 7.02
C THR A 57 -9.66 10.34 5.69
N ALA A 58 -8.79 9.76 4.87
CA ALA A 58 -8.47 10.31 3.56
C ALA A 58 -9.70 10.40 2.65
N VAL A 59 -10.59 9.40 2.65
CA VAL A 59 -11.81 9.46 1.84
C VAL A 59 -12.83 10.46 2.39
N ILE A 60 -12.93 10.63 3.71
CA ILE A 60 -13.73 11.70 4.32
C ILE A 60 -13.25 13.06 3.81
N PHE A 61 -11.94 13.30 3.79
CA PHE A 61 -11.37 14.55 3.27
C PHE A 61 -11.75 14.81 1.81
N VAL A 62 -11.68 13.78 0.96
CA VAL A 62 -12.06 13.89 -0.45
C VAL A 62 -13.55 14.25 -0.60
N VAL A 63 -14.44 13.54 0.09
CA VAL A 63 -15.88 13.81 0.04
C VAL A 63 -16.19 15.20 0.57
N THR A 64 -15.61 15.59 1.70
CA THR A 64 -15.82 16.93 2.30
C THR A 64 -15.42 18.06 1.34
N GLN A 65 -14.30 17.94 0.66
CA GLN A 65 -13.88 18.95 -0.32
C GLN A 65 -14.82 19.04 -1.51
N HIS A 66 -15.27 17.91 -2.05
CA HIS A 66 -16.15 17.91 -3.22
C HIS A 66 -17.58 18.36 -2.90
N THR A 67 -18.01 18.27 -1.64
CA THR A 67 -19.31 18.82 -1.21
C THR A 67 -19.34 20.34 -1.17
N GLY A 68 -18.16 20.99 -1.17
CA GLY A 68 -18.04 22.45 -1.10
C GLY A 68 -18.43 23.05 0.26
N TYR A 69 -18.44 22.24 1.34
CA TYR A 69 -18.80 22.74 2.68
C TYR A 69 -17.79 23.73 3.25
N MET A 70 -16.53 23.52 2.95
CA MET A 70 -15.45 24.38 3.41
C MET A 70 -14.74 24.94 2.18
N HIS A 71 -14.76 26.24 2.04
CA HIS A 71 -14.01 26.92 1.01
C HIS A 71 -12.55 27.04 1.43
N ASP A 72 -11.66 27.10 0.45
CA ASP A 72 -10.22 27.35 0.66
C ASP A 72 -9.45 26.33 1.49
N ILE A 73 -9.84 25.06 1.48
CA ILE A 73 -9.09 23.97 2.11
C ILE A 73 -8.55 22.99 1.07
N PHE A 74 -7.47 22.31 1.42
CA PHE A 74 -6.80 21.33 0.54
C PHE A 74 -7.09 19.88 0.92
N MET A 75 -8.18 19.62 1.62
CA MET A 75 -8.52 18.28 2.13
C MET A 75 -8.54 17.21 1.03
N GLY A 76 -9.16 17.49 -0.12
CA GLY A 76 -9.26 16.51 -1.20
C GLY A 76 -7.91 16.17 -1.81
N ALA A 77 -7.07 17.15 -2.10
CA ALA A 77 -5.73 16.94 -2.62
C ALA A 77 -4.86 16.14 -1.63
N VAL A 78 -4.90 16.53 -0.35
CA VAL A 78 -4.18 15.83 0.73
C VAL A 78 -4.72 14.42 0.93
N GLY A 79 -6.04 14.21 0.79
CA GLY A 79 -6.65 12.88 0.84
C GLY A 79 -6.17 11.97 -0.29
N VAL A 80 -6.08 12.48 -1.53
CA VAL A 80 -5.55 11.73 -2.67
C VAL A 80 -4.07 11.41 -2.48
N ASP A 81 -3.25 12.36 -2.03
CA ASP A 81 -1.84 12.11 -1.74
C ASP A 81 -1.68 11.05 -0.63
N ALA A 82 -2.56 11.05 0.38
CA ALA A 82 -2.58 10.01 1.41
C ALA A 82 -2.87 8.63 0.82
N PHE A 83 -3.80 8.49 -0.15
CA PHE A 83 -4.03 7.23 -0.84
C PHE A 83 -2.80 6.75 -1.60
N PHE A 84 -2.09 7.63 -2.30
CA PHE A 84 -0.88 7.28 -3.03
C PHE A 84 0.26 6.83 -2.10
N VAL A 85 0.48 7.55 -0.99
CA VAL A 85 1.46 7.17 0.03
C VAL A 85 1.12 5.82 0.66
N LEU A 86 -0.15 5.63 1.09
CA LEU A 86 -0.59 4.39 1.72
C LEU A 86 -0.53 3.19 0.78
N SER A 87 -0.92 3.39 -0.49
CA SER A 87 -0.84 2.35 -1.52
C SER A 87 0.61 1.94 -1.76
N SER A 88 1.49 2.89 -2.04
CA SER A 88 2.92 2.62 -2.29
C SER A 88 3.62 2.03 -1.06
N PHE A 89 3.34 2.55 0.14
CA PHE A 89 3.90 2.04 1.39
C PHE A 89 3.54 0.57 1.62
N LEU A 90 2.23 0.25 1.63
CA LEU A 90 1.77 -1.12 1.90
C LEU A 90 2.27 -2.11 0.86
N LEU A 91 2.21 -1.73 -0.42
CA LEU A 91 2.64 -2.60 -1.49
C LEU A 91 4.13 -2.88 -1.44
N THR A 92 4.94 -1.84 -1.23
CA THR A 92 6.39 -1.97 -1.10
C THR A 92 6.75 -2.83 0.11
N MET A 93 6.13 -2.59 1.26
CA MET A 93 6.36 -3.37 2.48
C MET A 93 6.07 -4.86 2.28
N ILE A 94 4.88 -5.18 1.73
CA ILE A 94 4.46 -6.57 1.52
C ILE A 94 5.36 -7.25 0.47
N PHE A 95 5.60 -6.58 -0.66
CA PHE A 95 6.42 -7.14 -1.74
C PHE A 95 7.87 -7.30 -1.31
N MET A 96 8.45 -6.35 -0.57
CA MET A 96 9.80 -6.44 -0.04
C MET A 96 9.96 -7.61 0.93
N LYS A 97 9.04 -7.78 1.90
CA LYS A 97 9.08 -8.93 2.83
C LYS A 97 9.00 -10.26 2.07
N LYS A 98 8.13 -10.37 1.07
CA LYS A 98 8.00 -11.57 0.24
C LYS A 98 9.24 -11.81 -0.61
N SER A 99 9.78 -10.77 -1.26
CA SER A 99 11.00 -10.86 -2.08
C SER A 99 12.25 -11.22 -1.26
N THR A 100 12.38 -10.66 -0.05
CA THR A 100 13.50 -11.03 0.85
C THR A 100 13.47 -12.53 1.20
N LYS A 101 12.25 -13.06 1.44
CA LYS A 101 12.10 -14.51 1.69
C LYS A 101 12.49 -15.33 0.46
N LEU A 102 12.06 -14.94 -0.74
CA LEU A 102 12.41 -15.62 -1.99
C LEU A 102 13.92 -15.59 -2.28
N PHE A 103 14.60 -14.49 -1.98
CA PHE A 103 16.06 -14.42 -2.09
C PHE A 103 16.77 -15.35 -1.09
N ALA A 104 16.30 -15.40 0.16
CA ALA A 104 16.86 -16.28 1.17
C ALA A 104 16.68 -17.77 0.83
N GLU A 105 15.59 -18.13 0.17
CA GLU A 105 15.27 -19.49 -0.29
C GLU A 105 15.93 -19.83 -1.65
N SER A 106 16.70 -18.92 -2.25
CA SER A 106 17.25 -19.09 -3.62
C SER A 106 16.18 -19.54 -4.63
N ALA A 107 14.99 -18.95 -4.54
CA ALA A 107 13.81 -19.39 -5.27
C ALA A 107 14.01 -19.37 -6.79
N SER A 108 13.42 -20.35 -7.50
CA SER A 108 13.46 -20.46 -8.96
C SER A 108 12.79 -19.29 -9.66
N TYR A 109 13.17 -19.02 -10.91
CA TYR A 109 12.54 -17.98 -11.74
C TYR A 109 11.01 -18.16 -11.89
N ARG A 110 10.53 -19.41 -11.91
CA ARG A 110 9.10 -19.73 -11.97
C ARG A 110 8.37 -19.29 -10.69
N LYS A 111 8.96 -19.56 -9.50
CA LYS A 111 8.41 -19.09 -8.22
C LYS A 111 8.34 -17.56 -8.16
N TRP A 112 9.32 -16.87 -8.73
CA TRP A 112 9.27 -15.42 -8.94
C TRP A 112 8.12 -15.02 -9.88
N GLY A 113 7.92 -15.74 -10.99
CA GLY A 113 6.83 -15.51 -11.92
C GLY A 113 5.46 -15.63 -11.25
N TYR A 114 5.21 -16.71 -10.48
CA TYR A 114 3.97 -16.86 -9.71
C TYR A 114 3.79 -15.77 -8.64
N THR A 115 4.88 -15.32 -8.03
CA THR A 115 4.84 -14.22 -7.05
C THR A 115 4.44 -12.90 -7.69
N LEU A 116 4.96 -12.60 -8.87
CA LEU A 116 4.56 -11.42 -9.65
C LEU A 116 3.12 -11.54 -10.16
N ALA A 117 2.70 -12.72 -10.64
CA ALA A 117 1.33 -12.97 -11.06
C ALA A 117 0.34 -12.78 -9.89
N ASP A 118 0.68 -13.28 -8.69
CA ASP A 118 -0.10 -13.05 -7.46
C ASP A 118 -0.16 -11.55 -7.10
N TYR A 119 0.96 -10.84 -7.22
CA TYR A 119 1.02 -9.40 -6.97
C TYR A 119 0.10 -8.62 -7.91
N PHE A 120 0.19 -8.83 -9.23
CA PHE A 120 -0.61 -8.11 -10.21
C PHE A 120 -2.09 -8.49 -10.17
N SER A 121 -2.41 -9.79 -10.01
CA SER A 121 -3.80 -10.24 -9.95
C SER A 121 -4.56 -9.63 -8.77
N LYS A 122 -3.95 -9.57 -7.58
CA LYS A 122 -4.55 -8.92 -6.41
C LYS A 122 -4.84 -7.44 -6.63
N ARG A 123 -4.01 -6.73 -7.40
CA ARG A 123 -4.21 -5.30 -7.71
C ARG A 123 -5.26 -5.11 -8.77
N PHE A 124 -5.21 -5.93 -9.82
CA PHE A 124 -6.22 -5.92 -10.88
C PHE A 124 -7.63 -6.13 -10.31
N PHE A 125 -7.85 -7.21 -9.57
CA PHE A 125 -9.18 -7.53 -9.02
C PHE A 125 -9.65 -6.57 -7.91
N ARG A 126 -8.76 -5.79 -7.33
CA ARG A 126 -9.11 -4.76 -6.35
C ARG A 126 -9.69 -3.51 -7.00
N VAL A 127 -9.17 -3.10 -8.17
CA VAL A 127 -9.41 -1.77 -8.75
C VAL A 127 -10.22 -1.87 -10.04
N TYR A 128 -9.79 -2.74 -10.95
CA TYR A 128 -10.30 -2.76 -12.32
C TYR A 128 -11.78 -3.14 -12.47
N PRO A 129 -12.33 -4.13 -11.74
CA PRO A 129 -13.73 -4.56 -11.95
C PRO A 129 -14.75 -3.45 -11.66
N LEU A 130 -14.61 -2.72 -10.56
CA LEU A 130 -15.53 -1.62 -10.27
C LEU A 130 -15.32 -0.44 -11.24
N PHE A 131 -14.08 -0.14 -11.60
CA PHE A 131 -13.78 0.88 -12.60
C PHE A 131 -14.38 0.54 -13.97
N ALA A 132 -14.24 -0.69 -14.43
CA ALA A 132 -14.81 -1.15 -15.70
C ALA A 132 -16.35 -1.09 -15.68
N LEU A 133 -16.98 -1.58 -14.60
CA LEU A 133 -18.43 -1.50 -14.42
C LEU A 133 -18.93 -0.06 -14.47
N LEU A 134 -18.23 0.86 -13.76
CA LEU A 134 -18.55 2.28 -13.79
C LEU A 134 -18.39 2.88 -15.18
N SER A 135 -17.31 2.55 -15.89
CA SER A 135 -17.07 3.03 -17.25
C SER A 135 -18.15 2.55 -18.24
N ILE A 136 -18.59 1.29 -18.10
CA ILE A 136 -19.70 0.74 -18.90
C ILE A 136 -21.03 1.44 -18.54
N ALA A 137 -21.31 1.65 -17.25
CA ALA A 137 -22.49 2.37 -16.81
C ALA A 137 -22.52 3.80 -17.38
N LEU A 138 -21.39 4.51 -17.33
CA LEU A 138 -21.28 5.85 -17.94
C LEU A 138 -21.46 5.81 -19.47
N TRP A 139 -20.94 4.77 -20.14
CA TRP A 139 -21.14 4.63 -21.58
C TRP A 139 -22.62 4.50 -21.95
N LEU A 140 -23.39 3.75 -21.16
CA LEU A 140 -24.83 3.55 -21.37
C LEU A 140 -25.68 4.77 -21.00
N MET A 141 -25.17 5.67 -20.15
CA MET A 141 -25.90 6.87 -19.69
C MET A 141 -26.02 7.92 -20.81
N PRO A 142 -27.11 8.68 -20.86
CA PRO A 142 -27.23 9.90 -21.67
C PRO A 142 -26.11 10.89 -21.39
N PHE A 143 -25.76 11.72 -22.37
CA PHE A 143 -24.65 12.66 -22.26
C PHE A 143 -24.80 13.63 -21.08
N GLU A 144 -26.01 14.11 -20.80
CA GLU A 144 -26.30 15.03 -19.69
C GLU A 144 -25.83 14.49 -18.33
N TYR A 145 -25.96 13.18 -18.10
CA TYR A 145 -25.48 12.53 -16.89
C TYR A 145 -23.95 12.42 -16.86
N LYS A 146 -23.31 12.10 -18.01
CA LYS A 146 -21.85 12.09 -18.14
C LYS A 146 -21.25 13.46 -17.84
N GLN A 147 -21.86 14.51 -18.38
CA GLN A 147 -21.48 15.90 -18.12
C GLN A 147 -21.68 16.26 -16.65
N ARG A 148 -22.82 15.92 -16.06
CA ARG A 148 -23.16 16.24 -14.68
C ARG A 148 -22.25 15.59 -13.67
N TYR A 149 -21.98 14.28 -13.80
CA TYR A 149 -21.30 13.51 -12.78
C TYR A 149 -19.79 13.41 -13.00
N TYR A 150 -19.36 13.35 -14.27
CA TYR A 150 -17.94 13.16 -14.59
C TYR A 150 -17.35 14.30 -15.43
N LEU A 151 -18.07 15.41 -15.55
CA LEU A 151 -17.62 16.62 -16.21
C LEU A 151 -17.11 16.39 -17.64
N VAL A 152 -17.71 15.45 -18.37
CA VAL A 152 -17.42 15.20 -19.79
C VAL A 152 -17.90 16.41 -20.57
N LYS A 153 -17.02 17.04 -21.34
CA LYS A 153 -17.31 18.35 -21.99
C LYS A 153 -18.15 18.20 -23.25
N GLN A 154 -17.84 17.21 -24.06
CA GLN A 154 -18.51 16.95 -25.33
C GLN A 154 -18.86 15.45 -25.45
N PRO A 155 -19.90 15.06 -26.19
CA PRO A 155 -20.25 13.65 -26.35
C PRO A 155 -19.11 12.78 -26.91
N GLU A 156 -18.29 13.34 -27.80
CA GLU A 156 -17.17 12.69 -28.48
C GLU A 156 -15.98 12.46 -27.52
N ASP A 157 -15.89 13.22 -26.43
CA ASP A 157 -14.82 13.11 -25.45
C ASP A 157 -14.88 11.76 -24.69
N PHE A 158 -16.05 11.08 -24.67
CA PHE A 158 -16.20 9.82 -23.95
C PHE A 158 -16.12 8.62 -24.88
N ASN A 159 -14.98 7.95 -24.90
CA ASN A 159 -14.77 6.69 -25.60
C ASN A 159 -14.53 5.56 -24.57
N LEU A 160 -15.41 4.55 -24.56
CA LEU A 160 -15.34 3.45 -23.60
C LEU A 160 -14.00 2.69 -23.68
N PHE A 161 -13.54 2.34 -24.90
CA PHE A 161 -12.30 1.60 -25.06
C PHE A 161 -11.09 2.39 -24.57
N GLN A 162 -11.00 3.68 -24.91
CA GLN A 162 -9.92 4.55 -24.48
C GLN A 162 -9.97 4.82 -22.97
N THR A 163 -11.17 4.92 -22.39
CA THR A 163 -11.34 5.02 -20.93
C THR A 163 -10.86 3.75 -20.24
N LEU A 164 -11.29 2.56 -20.72
CA LEU A 164 -10.86 1.27 -20.13
C LEU A 164 -9.38 0.99 -20.29
N THR A 165 -8.73 1.51 -21.34
CA THR A 165 -7.29 1.39 -21.58
C THR A 165 -6.48 2.55 -20.95
N PHE A 166 -7.12 3.40 -20.15
CA PHE A 166 -6.48 4.51 -19.42
C PHE A 166 -5.82 5.58 -20.29
N HIS A 167 -6.35 5.81 -21.49
CA HIS A 167 -5.80 6.84 -22.38
C HIS A 167 -5.82 8.22 -21.72
N PRO A 168 -4.73 9.02 -21.80
CA PRO A 168 -4.60 10.29 -21.06
C PRO A 168 -5.69 11.32 -21.29
N GLU A 169 -6.27 11.35 -22.48
CA GLU A 169 -7.33 12.31 -22.85
C GLU A 169 -8.71 11.94 -22.31
N HIS A 170 -8.89 10.66 -21.93
CA HIS A 170 -10.15 10.11 -21.41
C HIS A 170 -10.14 9.89 -19.89
N ARG A 171 -9.35 10.67 -19.16
CA ARG A 171 -9.29 10.68 -17.68
C ARG A 171 -10.30 11.67 -17.11
N HIS A 172 -11.58 11.32 -17.21
CA HIS A 172 -12.65 12.20 -16.77
C HIS A 172 -12.71 12.34 -15.26
N TYR A 173 -12.69 13.57 -14.78
CA TYR A 173 -12.83 13.98 -13.38
C TYR A 173 -12.04 13.08 -12.41
N LEU A 174 -12.70 12.28 -11.56
CA LEU A 174 -12.02 11.44 -10.55
C LEU A 174 -11.23 10.25 -11.12
N MET A 175 -11.47 9.89 -12.38
CA MET A 175 -10.82 8.72 -13.01
C MET A 175 -9.32 8.90 -13.25
N TRP A 176 -8.78 10.12 -13.12
CA TRP A 176 -7.36 10.39 -13.37
C TRP A 176 -6.38 9.69 -12.41
N THR A 177 -6.83 9.36 -11.19
CA THR A 177 -5.96 8.75 -10.16
C THR A 177 -5.63 7.30 -10.45
N LEU A 178 -6.56 6.56 -11.07
CA LEU A 178 -6.44 5.12 -11.34
C LEU A 178 -5.30 4.78 -12.31
N PRO A 179 -5.18 5.45 -13.47
CA PRO A 179 -4.06 5.23 -14.37
C PRO A 179 -2.69 5.47 -13.71
N LEU A 180 -2.60 6.45 -12.80
CA LEU A 180 -1.36 6.75 -12.09
C LEU A 180 -0.99 5.63 -11.12
N GLU A 181 -1.97 5.17 -10.35
CA GLU A 181 -1.78 4.09 -9.38
C GLU A 181 -1.39 2.79 -10.09
N ILE A 182 -2.09 2.43 -11.17
CA ILE A 182 -1.80 1.23 -11.95
C ILE A 182 -0.42 1.32 -12.62
N SER A 183 -0.06 2.46 -13.18
CA SER A 183 1.29 2.66 -13.76
C SER A 183 2.38 2.48 -12.71
N TYR A 184 2.16 2.96 -11.49
CA TYR A 184 3.11 2.76 -10.40
C TYR A 184 3.23 1.29 -9.96
N TYR A 185 2.18 0.49 -10.09
CA TYR A 185 2.25 -0.96 -9.79
C TYR A 185 3.28 -1.70 -10.63
N PHE A 186 3.57 -1.23 -11.86
CA PHE A 186 4.62 -1.80 -12.69
C PHE A 186 6.02 -1.33 -12.29
N ILE A 187 6.15 -0.11 -11.76
CA ILE A 187 7.44 0.45 -11.33
C ILE A 187 7.89 -0.17 -10.00
N LEU A 188 6.96 -0.45 -9.09
CA LEU A 188 7.24 -0.86 -7.72
C LEU A 188 8.06 -2.15 -7.60
N PRO A 189 7.79 -3.25 -8.34
CA PRO A 189 8.63 -4.45 -8.27
C PRO A 189 10.07 -4.18 -8.66
N ALA A 190 10.31 -3.39 -9.70
CA ALA A 190 11.65 -3.00 -10.13
C ALA A 190 12.38 -2.18 -9.05
N PHE A 191 11.68 -1.22 -8.43
CA PHE A 191 12.21 -0.44 -7.30
C PHE A 191 12.64 -1.33 -6.14
N VAL A 192 11.79 -2.26 -5.70
CA VAL A 192 12.10 -3.17 -4.58
C VAL A 192 13.28 -4.08 -4.91
N LEU A 193 13.32 -4.64 -6.12
CA LEU A 193 14.42 -5.51 -6.54
C LEU A 193 15.74 -4.75 -6.63
N ALA A 194 15.73 -3.51 -7.11
CA ALA A 194 16.90 -2.64 -7.12
C ALA A 194 17.43 -2.39 -5.70
N VAL A 195 16.54 -2.04 -4.76
CA VAL A 195 16.91 -1.83 -3.34
C VAL A 195 17.48 -3.11 -2.71
N LEU A 196 16.90 -4.28 -3.00
CA LEU A 196 17.41 -5.56 -2.46
C LEU A 196 18.78 -5.94 -3.04
N LYS A 197 19.03 -5.64 -4.33
CA LYS A 197 20.35 -5.87 -4.97
C LYS A 197 21.45 -4.98 -4.39
N LEU A 198 21.13 -3.74 -3.97
CA LEU A 198 22.08 -2.85 -3.30
C LEU A 198 22.51 -3.35 -1.91
N GLY A 199 21.79 -4.30 -1.33
CA GLY A 199 22.13 -4.95 -0.06
C GLY A 199 22.35 -3.96 1.08
N ARG A 200 23.59 -3.83 1.60
CA ARG A 200 23.92 -2.90 2.69
C ARG A 200 23.98 -1.42 2.24
N PHE A 201 24.17 -1.16 0.96
CA PHE A 201 24.30 0.19 0.40
C PHE A 201 22.97 0.81 -0.05
N TRP A 202 21.84 0.19 0.29
CA TRP A 202 20.50 0.66 -0.08
C TRP A 202 20.25 2.13 0.25
N TRP A 203 20.78 2.62 1.37
CA TRP A 203 20.62 4.01 1.83
C TRP A 203 21.28 5.03 0.90
N LEU A 204 22.33 4.62 0.18
CA LEU A 204 23.05 5.52 -0.75
C LEU A 204 22.15 5.96 -1.93
N SER A 205 21.26 5.07 -2.39
CA SER A 205 20.29 5.43 -3.44
C SER A 205 19.17 6.34 -2.93
N PHE A 206 18.92 6.37 -1.62
CA PHE A 206 17.85 7.17 -1.04
C PHE A 206 18.20 8.64 -0.92
N VAL A 207 19.47 8.98 -0.80
CA VAL A 207 19.92 10.38 -0.74
C VAL A 207 19.53 11.15 -2.01
N PRO A 208 19.90 10.71 -3.23
CA PRO A 208 19.51 11.41 -4.45
C PRO A 208 17.99 11.34 -4.69
N LEU A 209 17.32 10.23 -4.35
CA LEU A 209 15.87 10.13 -4.46
C LEU A 209 15.16 11.13 -3.53
N TYR A 210 15.65 11.30 -2.30
CA TYR A 210 15.07 12.25 -1.35
C TYR A 210 15.28 13.70 -1.79
N VAL A 211 16.50 14.02 -2.27
CA VAL A 211 16.80 15.34 -2.87
C VAL A 211 15.90 15.61 -4.06
N TRP A 212 15.69 14.62 -4.93
CA TRP A 212 14.77 14.75 -6.04
C TRP A 212 13.31 14.98 -5.59
N VAL A 213 12.80 14.22 -4.60
CA VAL A 213 11.45 14.40 -4.05
C VAL A 213 11.27 15.81 -3.47
N ILE A 214 12.30 16.34 -2.78
CA ILE A 214 12.27 17.70 -2.25
C ILE A 214 12.31 18.73 -3.38
N HIS A 215 13.18 18.53 -4.37
CA HIS A 215 13.30 19.43 -5.52
C HIS A 215 11.97 19.53 -6.29
N GLU A 216 11.38 18.40 -6.66
CA GLU A 216 10.08 18.37 -7.34
C GLU A 216 9.03 19.10 -6.52
N GLY A 217 9.07 18.95 -5.22
CA GLY A 217 8.18 19.67 -4.34
C GLY A 217 8.33 21.16 -4.28
N LEU A 218 9.52 21.64 -4.44
CA LEU A 218 9.81 23.06 -4.38
C LEU A 218 9.58 23.76 -5.74
N TYR A 219 9.87 23.07 -6.83
CA TYR A 219 10.01 23.71 -8.15
C TYR A 219 8.97 23.28 -9.18
N THR A 220 8.30 22.13 -9.01
CA THR A 220 7.30 21.70 -10.01
C THR A 220 6.06 22.56 -9.96
N THR A 221 5.73 23.23 -11.06
CA THR A 221 4.50 23.99 -11.26
C THR A 221 3.45 23.14 -11.97
N ARG A 222 2.19 23.37 -11.63
CA ARG A 222 1.05 22.62 -12.19
C ARG A 222 0.37 23.44 -13.27
N ASP A 223 0.76 23.26 -14.51
CA ASP A 223 0.13 23.99 -15.63
C ASP A 223 -1.02 23.22 -16.30
N ASN A 224 -1.18 21.91 -16.05
CA ASN A 224 -2.16 21.06 -16.71
C ASN A 224 -3.01 20.23 -15.75
N PHE A 225 -4.05 20.82 -15.19
CA PHE A 225 -5.00 20.14 -14.28
C PHE A 225 -5.72 18.94 -14.91
N TYR A 226 -5.93 18.95 -16.23
CA TYR A 226 -6.72 17.91 -16.94
C TYR A 226 -5.92 16.71 -17.43
N ARG A 227 -4.61 16.81 -17.55
CA ARG A 227 -3.73 15.74 -18.07
C ARG A 227 -2.69 15.30 -17.05
N GLN A 228 -3.06 15.10 -15.80
CA GLN A 228 -2.10 14.82 -14.73
C GLN A 228 -1.20 13.63 -15.08
N PRO A 229 0.05 13.84 -15.51
CA PRO A 229 0.97 12.74 -15.81
C PRO A 229 1.47 12.10 -14.53
N LEU A 230 1.90 10.84 -14.62
CA LEU A 230 2.50 10.12 -13.48
C LEU A 230 3.69 10.88 -12.88
N SER A 231 4.49 11.56 -13.71
CA SER A 231 5.68 12.31 -13.29
C SER A 231 5.39 13.31 -12.17
N MET A 232 4.22 13.96 -12.19
CA MET A 232 3.83 14.92 -11.15
C MET A 232 3.55 14.29 -9.77
N HIS A 233 3.06 13.04 -9.74
CA HIS A 233 2.73 12.33 -8.51
C HIS A 233 3.75 11.25 -8.14
N LEU A 234 4.72 10.98 -9.03
CA LEU A 234 5.77 10.00 -8.79
C LEU A 234 6.56 10.28 -7.50
N PRO A 235 6.90 11.54 -7.14
CA PRO A 235 7.54 11.84 -5.85
C PRO A 235 6.72 11.38 -4.65
N THR A 236 5.39 11.51 -4.69
CA THR A 236 4.48 11.05 -3.63
C THR A 236 4.53 9.53 -3.47
N PHE A 237 4.45 8.78 -4.58
CA PHE A 237 4.57 7.33 -4.56
C PHE A 237 5.96 6.86 -4.09
N VAL A 238 7.01 7.49 -4.56
CA VAL A 238 8.40 7.17 -4.18
C VAL A 238 8.62 7.44 -2.69
N ALA A 239 8.12 8.54 -2.15
CA ALA A 239 8.21 8.85 -0.72
C ALA A 239 7.57 7.73 0.13
N GLY A 240 6.38 7.25 -0.23
CA GLY A 240 5.72 6.13 0.45
C GLY A 240 6.51 4.81 0.33
N SER A 241 7.09 4.53 -0.84
CA SER A 241 7.91 3.33 -1.05
C SER A 241 9.23 3.39 -0.28
N MET A 242 9.89 4.55 -0.23
CA MET A 242 11.09 4.75 0.59
C MET A 242 10.78 4.56 2.08
N ALA A 243 9.67 5.12 2.55
CA ALA A 243 9.20 4.94 3.91
C ALA A 243 9.01 3.46 4.29
N ALA A 244 8.43 2.67 3.39
CA ALA A 244 8.25 1.22 3.58
C ALA A 244 9.58 0.49 3.69
N VAL A 245 10.56 0.80 2.84
CA VAL A 245 11.90 0.21 2.92
C VAL A 245 12.58 0.57 4.22
N ILE A 246 12.55 1.85 4.63
CA ILE A 246 13.10 2.31 5.90
C ILE A 246 12.44 1.55 7.06
N PHE A 247 11.11 1.46 7.07
CA PHE A 247 10.39 0.72 8.10
C PHE A 247 10.81 -0.76 8.17
N VAL A 248 10.85 -1.48 7.04
CA VAL A 248 11.24 -2.91 7.00
C VAL A 248 12.68 -3.11 7.48
N LYS A 249 13.60 -2.22 7.09
CA LYS A 249 15.00 -2.28 7.51
C LYS A 249 15.15 -1.95 9.00
N LEU A 250 14.45 -0.94 9.51
CA LEU A 250 14.44 -0.60 10.94
C LEU A 250 13.80 -1.70 11.79
N GLU A 251 12.67 -2.28 11.35
CA GLU A 251 12.04 -3.41 12.04
C GLU A 251 13.00 -4.61 12.13
N ALA A 252 13.71 -4.91 11.05
CA ALA A 252 14.72 -5.98 11.03
C ALA A 252 15.91 -5.66 11.96
N TRP A 253 16.42 -4.43 11.94
CA TRP A 253 17.50 -3.99 12.80
C TRP A 253 17.13 -4.04 14.28
N ILE A 254 15.94 -3.53 14.66
CA ILE A 254 15.43 -3.60 16.03
C ILE A 254 15.35 -5.04 16.53
N LYS A 255 14.85 -5.96 15.67
CA LYS A 255 14.78 -7.37 16.01
C LYS A 255 16.17 -8.02 16.16
N ALA A 256 17.12 -7.69 15.30
CA ALA A 256 18.46 -8.24 15.31
C ALA A 256 19.30 -7.76 16.50
N THR A 257 19.14 -6.49 16.90
CA THR A 257 19.91 -5.88 18.00
C THR A 257 19.24 -6.03 19.36
N GLY A 258 17.96 -6.45 19.40
CA GLY A 258 17.17 -6.45 20.64
C GLY A 258 16.94 -5.02 21.20
N PHE A 259 17.03 -3.98 20.36
CA PHE A 259 16.89 -2.59 20.77
C PHE A 259 15.52 -2.34 21.42
N LYS A 260 15.55 -1.72 22.61
CA LYS A 260 14.33 -1.32 23.34
C LYS A 260 14.27 0.21 23.44
N PHE A 261 13.12 0.75 23.10
CA PHE A 261 12.86 2.19 23.25
C PHE A 261 12.85 2.56 24.75
N ARG A 262 13.76 3.46 25.16
CA ARG A 262 13.75 4.07 26.50
C ARG A 262 12.74 5.21 26.53
N THR A 263 12.32 5.63 27.72
CA THR A 263 11.35 6.73 27.91
C THR A 263 11.73 7.99 27.13
N LEU A 264 13.03 8.37 27.16
CA LEU A 264 13.51 9.54 26.42
C LEU A 264 13.29 9.41 24.90
N HIS A 265 13.55 8.22 24.32
CA HIS A 265 13.30 7.98 22.88
C HIS A 265 11.80 8.07 22.55
N VAL A 266 10.94 7.54 23.42
CA VAL A 266 9.48 7.62 23.25
C VAL A 266 9.03 9.06 23.31
N VAL A 267 9.46 9.84 24.31
CA VAL A 267 9.10 11.27 24.44
C VAL A 267 9.55 12.05 23.19
N ALA A 268 10.80 11.86 22.76
CA ALA A 268 11.31 12.51 21.54
C ALA A 268 10.47 12.17 20.31
N LEU A 269 10.10 10.88 20.11
CA LEU A 269 9.22 10.46 19.02
C LEU A 269 7.85 11.12 19.10
N ARG A 270 7.25 11.25 20.32
CA ARG A 270 5.94 11.92 20.50
C ARG A 270 6.00 13.41 20.20
N VAL A 271 7.09 14.07 20.53
CA VAL A 271 7.29 15.49 20.18
C VAL A 271 7.39 15.65 18.65
N VAL A 272 8.19 14.81 17.99
CA VAL A 272 8.31 14.83 16.53
C VAL A 272 6.96 14.53 15.87
N GLU A 273 6.23 13.54 16.36
CA GLU A 273 4.89 13.18 15.89
C GLU A 273 3.91 14.34 16.00
N ALA A 274 3.85 15.00 17.16
CA ALA A 274 2.97 16.16 17.38
C ALA A 274 3.30 17.31 16.41
N VAL A 275 4.58 17.60 16.18
CA VAL A 275 5.03 18.61 15.21
C VAL A 275 4.64 18.22 13.79
N LEU A 276 4.81 16.95 13.42
CA LEU A 276 4.41 16.45 12.08
C LEU A 276 2.90 16.53 11.87
N ILE A 277 2.09 16.15 12.88
CA ILE A 277 0.62 16.25 12.82
C ILE A 277 0.22 17.72 12.69
N ALA A 278 0.78 18.60 13.50
CA ALA A 278 0.51 20.02 13.42
C ALA A 278 0.86 20.59 12.04
N ALA A 279 2.03 20.25 11.51
CA ALA A 279 2.45 20.65 10.18
C ALA A 279 1.57 20.05 9.05
N TYR A 280 1.08 18.82 9.22
CA TYR A 280 0.17 18.19 8.28
C TYR A 280 -1.21 18.87 8.28
N LEU A 281 -1.78 19.11 9.46
CA LEU A 281 -3.05 19.82 9.63
C LEU A 281 -2.96 21.26 9.13
N SER A 282 -1.83 21.93 9.31
CA SER A 282 -1.62 23.28 8.76
C SER A 282 -1.75 23.30 7.23
N VAL A 283 -1.26 22.25 6.56
CA VAL A 283 -1.44 22.13 5.09
C VAL A 283 -2.91 21.85 4.74
N VAL A 284 -3.55 20.93 5.42
CA VAL A 284 -4.97 20.55 5.19
C VAL A 284 -5.88 21.78 5.29
N PHE A 285 -5.66 22.60 6.31
CA PHE A 285 -6.44 23.83 6.58
C PHE A 285 -5.76 25.10 6.05
N ARG A 286 -5.06 25.01 4.93
CA ARG A 286 -4.47 26.12 4.19
C ARG A 286 -3.72 27.13 5.06
N GLY A 287 -2.77 26.64 5.85
CA GLY A 287 -1.90 27.48 6.66
C GLY A 287 -2.49 27.90 7.98
N LEU A 288 -3.30 27.05 8.63
CA LEU A 288 -3.91 27.31 9.93
C LEU A 288 -2.94 27.94 10.93
N PHE A 289 -1.72 27.40 11.06
CA PHE A 289 -0.71 27.92 11.98
C PHE A 289 -0.09 29.24 11.51
N PHE A 290 0.08 29.42 10.20
CA PHE A 290 0.54 30.72 9.66
C PHE A 290 -0.47 31.82 9.96
N ASN A 291 -1.77 31.55 9.73
CA ASN A 291 -2.83 32.51 10.04
C ASN A 291 -2.93 32.79 11.54
N TRP A 292 -2.77 31.76 12.38
CA TRP A 292 -2.80 31.90 13.84
C TRP A 292 -1.60 32.70 14.37
N LEU A 293 -0.42 32.55 13.74
CA LEU A 293 0.78 33.31 14.08
C LEU A 293 0.85 34.68 13.41
N GLY A 294 -0.18 35.08 12.64
CA GLY A 294 -0.20 36.34 11.90
C GLY A 294 0.80 36.44 10.76
N LEU A 295 1.31 35.32 10.30
CA LEU A 295 2.28 35.25 9.19
C LEU A 295 1.54 35.19 7.85
N SER A 296 2.04 35.91 6.84
CA SER A 296 1.51 35.85 5.50
C SER A 296 1.87 34.51 4.83
N LEU A 297 0.87 33.86 4.19
CA LEU A 297 1.11 32.68 3.37
C LEU A 297 1.95 33.04 2.16
N PRO A 298 2.91 32.17 1.75
CA PRO A 298 3.62 32.36 0.49
C PRO A 298 2.61 32.39 -0.68
N PRO A 299 2.80 33.28 -1.66
CA PRO A 299 1.83 33.53 -2.75
C PRO A 299 1.61 32.34 -3.69
N SER A 300 2.48 31.35 -3.68
CA SER A 300 2.35 30.17 -4.55
C SER A 300 1.70 29.01 -3.80
N THR A 301 0.37 28.94 -3.86
CA THR A 301 -0.35 27.72 -3.48
C THR A 301 -0.19 26.67 -4.55
N ARG A 302 0.85 25.86 -4.44
CA ARG A 302 1.03 24.70 -5.32
C ARG A 302 0.07 23.61 -4.89
N TYR A 303 -0.67 23.06 -5.85
CA TYR A 303 -1.64 21.99 -5.60
C TYR A 303 -0.94 20.65 -5.25
N ILE A 304 0.31 20.46 -5.60
CA ILE A 304 1.12 19.32 -5.17
C ILE A 304 1.91 19.75 -3.93
N MET A 305 1.70 19.01 -2.84
CA MET A 305 2.36 19.28 -1.59
C MET A 305 3.27 18.10 -1.22
N PRO A 306 4.46 17.99 -1.84
CA PRO A 306 5.34 16.83 -1.66
C PRO A 306 5.80 16.68 -0.22
N PHE A 307 5.86 17.78 0.54
CA PHE A 307 6.09 17.71 1.97
C PHE A 307 4.93 17.07 2.73
N THR A 308 3.72 17.01 2.17
CA THR A 308 2.60 16.27 2.75
C THR A 308 2.87 14.77 2.70
N SER A 309 3.36 14.26 1.58
CA SER A 309 3.73 12.84 1.44
C SER A 309 4.88 12.45 2.37
N VAL A 310 5.88 13.31 2.53
CA VAL A 310 7.00 13.09 3.46
C VAL A 310 6.53 13.08 4.92
N LYS A 311 5.72 14.07 5.33
CA LYS A 311 5.16 14.14 6.69
C LYS A 311 4.34 12.91 7.02
N LEU A 312 3.44 12.52 6.11
CA LEU A 312 2.60 11.33 6.30
C LEU A 312 3.44 10.05 6.34
N SER A 313 4.46 9.93 5.49
CA SER A 313 5.39 8.81 5.48
C SER A 313 6.13 8.66 6.82
N LEU A 314 6.59 9.76 7.39
CA LEU A 314 7.25 9.75 8.70
C LEU A 314 6.27 9.40 9.82
N LEU A 315 5.05 9.94 9.82
CA LEU A 315 4.00 9.57 10.78
C LEU A 315 3.70 8.07 10.72
N ILE A 316 3.57 7.51 9.52
CA ILE A 316 3.34 6.07 9.35
C ILE A 316 4.50 5.27 9.94
N ILE A 317 5.76 5.64 9.69
CA ILE A 317 6.93 4.94 10.25
C ILE A 317 6.90 4.99 11.78
N ILE A 318 6.66 6.16 12.37
CA ILE A 318 6.65 6.35 13.83
C ILE A 318 5.56 5.47 14.45
N GLU A 319 4.33 5.54 13.96
CA GLU A 319 3.20 4.78 14.49
C GLU A 319 3.33 3.27 14.25
N MET A 320 3.95 2.86 13.14
CA MET A 320 4.24 1.44 12.88
C MET A 320 5.34 0.88 13.78
N LEU A 321 6.33 1.69 14.20
CA LEU A 321 7.39 1.26 15.10
C LEU A 321 6.96 1.33 16.56
N GLN A 322 6.28 2.40 16.94
CA GLN A 322 5.87 2.69 18.31
C GLN A 322 4.43 3.21 18.33
N PRO A 323 3.41 2.34 18.37
CA PRO A 323 1.99 2.72 18.39
C PRO A 323 1.66 3.68 19.55
N SER A 324 0.81 4.68 19.28
CA SER A 324 0.36 5.68 20.23
C SER A 324 -1.18 5.75 20.31
N THR A 325 -1.69 6.75 21.04
CA THR A 325 -3.11 7.09 21.01
C THR A 325 -3.59 7.49 19.61
N VAL A 326 -2.69 8.02 18.77
CA VAL A 326 -3.00 8.39 17.38
C VAL A 326 -3.38 7.14 16.57
N SER A 327 -2.58 6.08 16.63
CA SER A 327 -2.96 4.81 15.97
C SER A 327 -4.25 4.23 16.51
N GLN A 328 -4.51 4.31 17.82
CA GLN A 328 -5.76 3.84 18.42
C GLN A 328 -7.00 4.60 17.89
N ILE A 329 -6.88 5.92 17.69
CA ILE A 329 -7.96 6.72 17.07
C ILE A 329 -8.25 6.22 15.65
N PHE A 330 -7.21 5.98 14.84
CA PHE A 330 -7.39 5.45 13.49
C PHE A 330 -7.80 3.98 13.46
N GLU A 331 -7.60 3.23 14.53
CA GLU A 331 -8.13 1.86 14.68
C GLU A 331 -9.62 1.81 15.02
N TRP A 332 -10.26 2.96 15.19
CA TRP A 332 -11.71 3.02 15.41
C TRP A 332 -12.48 2.35 14.28
N VAL A 333 -13.44 1.50 14.66
CA VAL A 333 -14.18 0.61 13.74
C VAL A 333 -14.81 1.36 12.57
N VAL A 334 -15.31 2.59 12.81
CA VAL A 334 -15.94 3.41 11.76
C VAL A 334 -14.93 3.85 10.72
N LEU A 335 -13.76 4.38 11.15
CA LEU A 335 -12.71 4.80 10.23
C LEU A 335 -12.15 3.63 9.42
N ARG A 336 -11.96 2.48 10.07
CA ARG A 336 -11.52 1.25 9.39
C ARG A 336 -12.54 0.75 8.39
N TYR A 337 -13.83 0.83 8.72
CA TYR A 337 -14.89 0.47 7.78
C TYR A 337 -14.90 1.39 6.56
N LEU A 338 -14.81 2.71 6.76
CA LEU A 338 -14.67 3.67 5.67
C LEU A 338 -13.41 3.42 4.83
N GLY A 339 -12.30 3.04 5.47
CA GLY A 339 -11.08 2.62 4.77
C GLY A 339 -11.26 1.37 3.92
N LYS A 340 -12.07 0.42 4.40
CA LYS A 340 -12.41 -0.81 3.66
C LYS A 340 -13.20 -0.50 2.38
N ILE A 341 -14.19 0.38 2.45
CA ILE A 341 -15.06 0.76 1.31
C ILE A 341 -14.54 2.00 0.57
N SER A 342 -13.35 2.51 0.91
CA SER A 342 -12.83 3.81 0.45
C SER A 342 -12.74 3.93 -1.08
N PHE A 343 -12.49 2.85 -1.79
CA PHE A 343 -12.42 2.85 -3.25
C PHE A 343 -13.80 3.04 -3.88
N SER A 344 -14.83 2.33 -3.41
CA SER A 344 -16.22 2.58 -3.82
C SER A 344 -16.67 4.00 -3.47
N VAL A 345 -16.35 4.49 -2.26
CA VAL A 345 -16.66 5.89 -1.88
C VAL A 345 -16.00 6.86 -2.86
N TYR A 346 -14.70 6.67 -3.13
CA TYR A 346 -13.95 7.54 -4.03
C TYR A 346 -14.54 7.61 -5.44
N LEU A 347 -14.95 6.49 -6.02
CA LEU A 347 -15.51 6.47 -7.37
C LEU A 347 -16.96 6.98 -7.43
N LEU A 348 -17.76 6.71 -6.40
CA LEU A 348 -19.22 6.87 -6.50
C LEU A 348 -19.79 8.11 -5.83
N HIS A 349 -19.02 8.83 -4.96
CA HIS A 349 -19.55 9.97 -4.22
C HIS A 349 -20.10 11.09 -5.11
N VAL A 350 -19.58 11.24 -6.31
CA VAL A 350 -20.03 12.26 -7.27
C VAL A 350 -21.47 12.06 -7.72
N PHE A 351 -21.94 10.80 -7.80
CA PHE A 351 -23.33 10.51 -8.12
C PHE A 351 -24.30 11.06 -7.06
N VAL A 352 -23.87 11.11 -5.81
CA VAL A 352 -24.67 11.71 -4.73
C VAL A 352 -24.52 13.22 -4.73
N ILE A 353 -23.30 13.73 -4.72
CA ILE A 353 -23.01 15.16 -4.53
C ILE A 353 -23.62 16.02 -5.66
N PHE A 354 -23.56 15.54 -6.92
CA PHE A 354 -24.06 16.28 -8.06
C PHE A 354 -25.51 15.98 -8.43
N THR A 355 -26.21 15.18 -7.61
CA THR A 355 -27.65 14.97 -7.78
C THR A 355 -28.42 16.26 -7.51
N PRO A 356 -29.42 16.66 -8.35
CA PRO A 356 -30.14 17.91 -8.19
C PRO A 356 -30.76 18.10 -6.81
N PRO A 357 -31.45 17.14 -6.18
CA PRO A 357 -31.99 17.30 -4.83
C PRO A 357 -30.94 17.66 -3.77
N ILE A 358 -29.76 16.99 -3.82
CA ILE A 358 -28.69 17.28 -2.87
C ILE A 358 -28.05 18.64 -3.14
N LYS A 359 -27.87 18.99 -4.42
CA LYS A 359 -27.25 20.26 -4.80
C LYS A 359 -28.13 21.45 -4.39
N GLN A 360 -29.46 21.27 -4.39
CA GLN A 360 -30.43 22.30 -4.03
C GLN A 360 -30.63 22.44 -2.51
N MET A 361 -30.16 21.53 -1.70
CA MET A 361 -30.26 21.63 -0.24
C MET A 361 -29.50 22.86 0.26
N THR A 362 -30.19 23.74 0.96
CA THR A 362 -29.65 24.98 1.55
C THR A 362 -29.17 24.76 2.98
N ASN A 363 -29.81 23.85 3.73
CA ASN A 363 -29.44 23.57 5.10
C ASN A 363 -28.13 22.76 5.10
N TYR A 364 -27.11 23.31 5.76
CA TYR A 364 -25.78 22.74 5.86
C TYR A 364 -25.78 21.35 6.51
N TYR A 365 -26.47 21.18 7.63
CA TYR A 365 -26.50 19.93 8.38
C TYR A 365 -27.25 18.84 7.62
N ASP A 366 -28.43 19.13 7.11
CA ASP A 366 -29.23 18.17 6.34
C ASP A 366 -28.48 17.69 5.11
N LYS A 367 -27.83 18.61 4.39
CA LYS A 367 -27.00 18.29 3.24
C LYS A 367 -25.82 17.40 3.62
N THR A 368 -25.14 17.67 4.75
CA THR A 368 -24.01 16.88 5.22
C THR A 368 -24.45 15.45 5.54
N PHE A 369 -25.52 15.30 6.35
CA PHE A 369 -26.06 13.98 6.70
C PHE A 369 -26.55 13.22 5.46
N ALA A 370 -27.26 13.88 4.54
CA ALA A 370 -27.73 13.27 3.30
C ALA A 370 -26.57 12.79 2.43
N VAL A 371 -25.54 13.62 2.22
CA VAL A 371 -24.37 13.25 1.41
C VAL A 371 -23.66 12.07 2.02
N PHE A 372 -23.21 12.15 3.28
CA PHE A 372 -22.45 11.07 3.88
C PHE A 372 -23.29 9.80 4.03
N GLY A 373 -24.56 9.89 4.43
CA GLY A 373 -25.46 8.74 4.53
C GLY A 373 -25.64 8.02 3.20
N LEU A 374 -25.98 8.76 2.13
CA LEU A 374 -26.18 8.19 0.80
C LEU A 374 -24.90 7.69 0.17
N VAL A 375 -23.79 8.39 0.33
CA VAL A 375 -22.48 7.95 -0.17
C VAL A 375 -22.05 6.65 0.51
N ILE A 376 -22.18 6.54 1.82
CA ILE A 376 -21.84 5.31 2.56
C ILE A 376 -22.76 4.17 2.13
N LEU A 377 -24.07 4.40 1.99
CA LEU A 377 -25.00 3.39 1.53
C LEU A 377 -24.66 2.88 0.13
N LEU A 378 -24.45 3.79 -0.83
CA LEU A 378 -24.10 3.46 -2.21
C LEU A 378 -22.75 2.72 -2.28
N ALA A 379 -21.74 3.22 -1.58
CA ALA A 379 -20.43 2.62 -1.55
C ALA A 379 -20.41 1.24 -0.87
N THR A 380 -21.17 1.06 0.21
CA THR A 380 -21.33 -0.22 0.88
C THR A 380 -21.97 -1.25 -0.05
N THR A 381 -23.05 -0.87 -0.72
CA THR A 381 -23.73 -1.73 -1.69
C THR A 381 -22.78 -2.12 -2.83
N SER A 382 -22.09 -1.15 -3.43
CA SER A 382 -21.09 -1.39 -4.47
C SER A 382 -19.96 -2.30 -3.99
N TYR A 383 -19.45 -2.09 -2.78
CA TYR A 383 -18.40 -2.91 -2.20
C TYR A 383 -18.81 -4.38 -2.12
N TYR A 384 -19.98 -4.68 -1.55
CA TYR A 384 -20.42 -6.07 -1.41
C TYR A 384 -20.85 -6.73 -2.72
N LEU A 385 -21.34 -5.97 -3.69
CA LEU A 385 -21.76 -6.50 -4.98
C LEU A 385 -20.60 -6.71 -5.96
N VAL A 386 -19.56 -5.86 -5.93
CA VAL A 386 -18.51 -5.85 -6.96
C VAL A 386 -17.12 -6.08 -6.34
N GLU A 387 -16.68 -5.22 -5.41
CA GLU A 387 -15.31 -5.28 -4.93
C GLU A 387 -15.02 -6.55 -4.12
N TYR A 388 -15.89 -6.89 -3.19
CA TYR A 388 -15.70 -8.05 -2.32
C TYR A 388 -15.66 -9.38 -3.08
N PRO A 389 -16.60 -9.68 -4.01
CA PRO A 389 -16.51 -10.88 -4.85
C PRO A 389 -15.24 -10.92 -5.70
N SER A 390 -14.84 -9.78 -6.28
CA SER A 390 -13.61 -9.66 -7.05
C SER A 390 -12.35 -9.96 -6.20
N GLN A 391 -12.32 -9.46 -4.97
CA GLN A 391 -11.23 -9.75 -4.03
C GLN A 391 -11.19 -11.22 -3.61
N LEU A 392 -12.35 -11.87 -3.45
CA LEU A 392 -12.42 -13.32 -3.19
C LEU A 392 -11.85 -14.13 -4.36
N LEU A 393 -12.13 -13.72 -5.61
CA LEU A 393 -11.55 -14.35 -6.79
C LEU A 393 -10.04 -14.19 -6.80
N ALA A 394 -9.51 -12.99 -6.49
CA ALA A 394 -8.08 -12.76 -6.35
C ALA A 394 -7.43 -13.66 -5.28
N GLN A 395 -8.12 -13.88 -4.16
CA GLN A 395 -7.63 -14.78 -3.10
C GLN A 395 -7.61 -16.25 -3.55
N ARG A 396 -8.59 -16.70 -4.36
CA ARG A 396 -8.58 -18.05 -4.95
C ARG A 396 -7.40 -18.23 -5.91
N LEU A 397 -7.18 -17.26 -6.79
CA LEU A 397 -6.02 -17.26 -7.70
C LEU A 397 -4.69 -17.21 -6.93
N SER A 398 -4.62 -16.42 -5.85
CA SER A 398 -3.44 -16.36 -4.98
C SER A 398 -3.11 -17.72 -4.37
N ARG A 399 -4.13 -18.47 -3.90
CA ARG A 399 -3.93 -19.85 -3.39
C ARG A 399 -3.40 -20.78 -4.47
N LEU A 400 -3.94 -20.68 -5.69
CA LEU A 400 -3.49 -21.47 -6.83
C LEU A 400 -2.01 -21.17 -7.16
N PHE A 401 -1.63 -19.89 -7.31
CA PHE A 401 -0.24 -19.51 -7.59
C PHE A 401 0.73 -19.95 -6.49
N ASN A 402 0.33 -19.87 -5.24
CA ASN A 402 1.16 -20.32 -4.13
C ASN A 402 1.30 -21.86 -4.14
N ALA A 403 0.24 -22.62 -4.41
CA ALA A 403 0.28 -24.08 -4.53
C ALA A 403 1.19 -24.55 -5.68
N LEU A 404 1.08 -23.91 -6.86
CA LEU A 404 1.94 -24.18 -8.01
C LEU A 404 3.42 -23.88 -7.70
N GLY A 405 3.69 -22.78 -6.99
CA GLY A 405 5.04 -22.41 -6.57
C GLY A 405 5.64 -23.33 -5.51
N SER A 406 4.83 -23.95 -4.64
CA SER A 406 5.29 -24.93 -3.63
C SER A 406 5.55 -26.30 -4.25
N TYR A 407 4.66 -26.75 -5.10
CA TYR A 407 4.81 -28.05 -5.80
C TYR A 407 6.12 -28.14 -6.60
N GLU A 408 6.50 -27.06 -7.29
CA GLU A 408 7.77 -27.02 -8.03
C GLU A 408 9.01 -27.03 -7.12
N TYR A 409 8.91 -26.44 -5.94
CA TYR A 409 10.01 -26.45 -4.98
C TYR A 409 10.29 -27.88 -4.46
N GLU A 410 9.24 -28.62 -4.13
CA GLU A 410 9.34 -30.02 -3.70
C GLU A 410 9.86 -30.92 -4.82
N LYS A 411 9.39 -30.71 -6.05
CA LYS A 411 9.87 -31.47 -7.21
C LYS A 411 11.36 -31.24 -7.52
N CYS A 412 11.84 -29.99 -7.44
CA CYS A 412 13.27 -29.69 -7.61
C CYS A 412 14.14 -30.33 -6.53
N HIS A 413 13.64 -30.50 -5.30
CA HIS A 413 14.41 -31.16 -4.22
C HIS A 413 14.38 -32.67 -4.35
N SER A 414 13.25 -33.27 -4.72
CA SER A 414 13.20 -34.72 -4.98
C SER A 414 14.10 -35.14 -6.16
N ASP A 415 14.11 -34.37 -7.26
CA ASP A 415 14.97 -34.65 -8.42
C ASP A 415 16.48 -34.49 -8.09
N THR A 416 16.86 -33.73 -7.05
CA THR A 416 18.25 -33.62 -6.58
C THR A 416 18.65 -34.76 -5.63
N GLU A 417 17.74 -35.21 -4.78
CA GLU A 417 17.98 -36.37 -3.89
C GLU A 417 18.12 -37.66 -4.70
N ASP A 418 17.27 -37.90 -5.72
CA ASP A 418 17.38 -39.06 -6.62
C ASP A 418 18.64 -39.04 -7.49
N SER A 419 19.23 -37.89 -7.80
CA SER A 419 20.48 -37.79 -8.56
C SER A 419 21.72 -38.06 -7.71
N ASP A 420 21.71 -37.69 -6.43
CA ASP A 420 22.84 -37.98 -5.50
C ASP A 420 22.88 -39.45 -5.11
N ASP A 421 21.72 -40.12 -4.97
CA ASP A 421 21.68 -41.59 -4.72
C ASP A 421 22.11 -42.43 -5.95
N SER A 422 21.86 -41.94 -7.17
CA SER A 422 22.27 -42.62 -8.39
C SER A 422 23.79 -42.57 -8.65
N ASP A 423 24.47 -41.50 -8.20
CA ASP A 423 25.93 -41.36 -8.33
C ASP A 423 26.69 -42.12 -7.25
N THR A 424 26.11 -42.26 -6.04
CA THR A 424 26.70 -43.09 -4.99
C THR A 424 26.61 -44.58 -5.30
N THR A 425 25.56 -45.08 -5.95
CA THR A 425 25.41 -46.45 -6.39
C THR A 425 26.33 -46.82 -7.56
N LYS A 426 26.59 -45.89 -8.48
CA LYS A 426 27.57 -46.10 -9.59
C LYS A 426 29.00 -46.09 -9.10
N SER A 427 29.34 -45.31 -8.09
CA SER A 427 30.68 -45.31 -7.48
C SER A 427 30.97 -46.61 -6.70
N SER A 428 29.98 -47.17 -6.02
CA SER A 428 30.11 -48.43 -5.28
C SER A 428 30.21 -49.65 -6.18
N ALA A 429 29.54 -49.64 -7.36
CA ALA A 429 29.64 -50.75 -8.34
C ALA A 429 30.98 -50.81 -9.05
N ASN A 430 31.70 -49.70 -9.21
CA ASN A 430 33.02 -49.65 -9.84
C ASN A 430 34.17 -50.03 -8.89
N LEU A 431 33.95 -50.15 -7.59
CA LEU A 431 34.94 -50.59 -6.59
C LEU A 431 34.93 -52.10 -6.37
N LEU A 432 33.96 -52.85 -6.91
CA LEU A 432 33.86 -54.31 -6.81
C LEU A 432 34.39 -55.05 -8.05
N VAL A 433 34.89 -54.35 -9.08
CA VAL A 433 35.43 -54.92 -10.35
C VAL A 433 36.92 -54.60 -10.56
N ARG A 434 37.64 -54.19 -9.49
CA ARG A 434 39.08 -54.08 -9.53
C ARG A 434 39.77 -54.96 -8.45
#